data_f79d3912ca2d05dee4dce5494843e984
#
_entry.id   f79d3912ca2d05dee4dce5494843e984
#
_cell.length_a   1.000
_cell.length_b   1.000
_cell.length_c   1.000
_cell.angle_alpha   90.00
_cell.angle_beta   90.00
_cell.angle_gamma   90.00
#
_symmetry.space_group_name_H-M   'P 1'
#
loop_
_entity.id
_entity.type
_entity.pdbx_description
1 polymer ?
#
loop_
_entity_poly.entity_id
_entity_poly.type
_entity_poly.pdbx_seq_one_letter_code
_entity_poly.pdbx_strand_id
1 'polypeptide(L)'
;MPAWKSSISDNDTWKLARYIHNLPRAGAASASTAAPSQTQATVSTQDKYTLKIPNGLAFSEFKGYEGWSVISLSHNGDKLAAILGNPVMIDAYKTGIPGNGKPFPDGAKMAKIHWNAKVDSSEPGAPTVPGTQHDVDFMLKDSKRFADSGGWGYGAFEYEAASGKFRLADLTDKPPQGNDAKCGFTCHTSVKNKDYVFTNYGSR
;
A
#
# COMPACT_ATOMS: atom_id res chain seq x y z
N MET A 1 23.43 11.46 13.13
CA MET A 1 23.21 10.11 13.67
C MET A 1 23.26 10.20 15.19
N PRO A 2 22.18 9.87 15.90
CA PRO A 2 22.24 9.78 17.35
C PRO A 2 23.16 8.61 17.73
N ALA A 3 24.06 8.87 18.66
CA ALA A 3 25.06 7.92 19.10
C ALA A 3 24.42 6.80 19.94
N TRP A 4 24.10 5.69 19.33
CA TRP A 4 23.68 4.46 20.02
C TRP A 4 24.80 3.79 20.84
N LYS A 5 26.05 4.28 20.71
CA LYS A 5 27.22 3.73 21.38
C LYS A 5 27.25 3.82 22.90
N SER A 6 26.33 4.57 23.52
CA SER A 6 26.32 4.72 24.99
C SER A 6 25.31 3.83 25.73
N SER A 7 24.47 3.09 25.02
CA SER A 7 23.38 2.33 25.64
C SER A 7 23.51 0.79 25.56
N ILE A 8 24.40 0.27 24.73
CA ILE A 8 24.60 -1.16 24.56
C ILE A 8 26.11 -1.43 24.58
N SER A 9 26.56 -2.33 25.45
CA SER A 9 27.97 -2.72 25.51
C SER A 9 28.38 -3.50 24.25
N ASP A 10 29.65 -3.44 23.85
CA ASP A 10 30.17 -4.22 22.72
C ASP A 10 29.90 -5.72 22.89
N ASN A 11 29.89 -6.20 24.13
CA ASN A 11 29.58 -7.60 24.45
C ASN A 11 28.08 -7.94 24.19
N ASP A 12 27.17 -6.99 24.44
CA ASP A 12 25.73 -7.21 24.21
C ASP A 12 25.39 -7.08 22.72
N THR A 13 26.11 -6.23 22.00
CA THR A 13 26.05 -6.14 20.52
C THR A 13 26.45 -7.47 19.89
N TRP A 14 27.52 -8.11 20.38
CA TRP A 14 27.93 -9.44 19.89
C TRP A 14 26.97 -10.55 20.27
N LYS A 15 26.32 -10.47 21.44
CA LYS A 15 25.26 -11.44 21.84
C LYS A 15 24.05 -11.32 20.94
N LEU A 16 23.64 -10.09 20.60
CA LEU A 16 22.51 -9.83 19.70
C LEU A 16 22.84 -10.33 18.25
N ALA A 17 24.03 -10.06 17.77
CA ALA A 17 24.47 -10.55 16.46
C ALA A 17 24.50 -12.09 16.39
N ARG A 18 24.96 -12.75 17.45
CA ARG A 18 24.94 -14.23 17.58
C ARG A 18 23.51 -14.78 17.65
N TYR A 19 22.63 -14.10 18.36
CA TYR A 19 21.22 -14.51 18.45
C TYR A 19 20.57 -14.46 17.06
N ILE A 20 20.75 -13.37 16.32
CA ILE A 20 20.18 -13.19 14.96
C ILE A 20 20.79 -14.23 13.99
N HIS A 21 22.10 -14.52 14.10
CA HIS A 21 22.75 -15.49 13.23
C HIS A 21 22.31 -16.95 13.51
N ASN A 22 21.87 -17.24 14.74
CA ASN A 22 21.45 -18.57 15.16
C ASN A 22 19.93 -18.77 15.13
N LEU A 23 19.17 -17.79 14.64
CA LEU A 23 17.75 -18.00 14.39
C LEU A 23 17.57 -19.10 13.33
N PRO A 24 16.73 -20.12 13.56
CA PRO A 24 16.53 -21.19 12.61
C PRO A 24 16.03 -20.59 11.29
N ARG A 25 16.82 -20.76 10.23
CA ARG A 25 16.36 -20.47 8.87
C ARG A 25 15.19 -21.41 8.58
N ALA A 26 14.04 -20.85 8.23
CA ALA A 26 12.90 -21.61 7.76
C ALA A 26 13.33 -22.44 6.52
N GLY A 27 13.54 -23.74 6.73
CA GLY A 27 13.89 -24.66 5.64
C GLY A 27 14.69 -25.86 6.10
N ALA A 28 14.13 -26.71 6.98
CA ALA A 28 14.48 -28.14 7.05
C ALA A 28 13.36 -28.87 7.80
N ALA A 29 12.59 -29.66 7.06
CA ALA A 29 11.60 -30.59 7.60
C ALA A 29 12.31 -31.75 8.28
N SER A 30 11.84 -32.16 9.48
CA SER A 30 11.69 -33.58 9.79
C SER A 30 10.97 -33.81 11.14
N ALA A 31 9.90 -34.53 11.03
CA ALA A 31 9.37 -35.62 11.88
C ALA A 31 8.77 -35.34 13.26
N SER A 32 7.45 -35.38 13.29
CA SER A 32 6.59 -36.27 14.11
C SER A 32 6.74 -36.24 15.63
N THR A 33 5.77 -35.61 16.27
CA THR A 33 4.99 -36.24 17.36
C THR A 33 3.62 -35.57 17.46
N ALA A 34 2.59 -36.37 17.52
CA ALA A 34 1.18 -35.99 17.56
C ALA A 34 0.84 -35.15 18.78
N ALA A 35 0.20 -34.02 18.59
CA ALA A 35 -0.49 -33.27 19.61
C ALA A 35 -1.87 -32.85 19.09
N PRO A 36 -2.87 -32.59 19.93
CA PRO A 36 -4.28 -32.78 19.70
C PRO A 36 -4.83 -31.83 18.63
N SER A 37 -5.72 -32.35 17.80
CA SER A 37 -6.50 -31.64 16.79
C SER A 37 -7.17 -30.39 17.37
N GLN A 38 -6.54 -29.25 17.19
CA GLN A 38 -7.28 -27.98 17.18
C GLN A 38 -7.97 -27.91 15.81
N THR A 39 -9.28 -28.00 15.84
CA THR A 39 -10.13 -27.70 14.70
C THR A 39 -9.83 -26.26 14.29
N GLN A 40 -8.88 -26.06 13.39
CA GLN A 40 -8.73 -24.81 12.69
C GLN A 40 -10.01 -24.63 11.89
N ALA A 41 -10.89 -23.75 12.38
CA ALA A 41 -11.92 -23.19 11.54
C ALA A 41 -11.20 -22.66 10.28
N THR A 42 -11.41 -23.30 9.15
CA THR A 42 -11.00 -22.81 7.85
C THR A 42 -11.76 -21.51 7.63
N VAL A 43 -11.18 -20.38 8.06
CA VAL A 43 -11.62 -19.09 7.62
C VAL A 43 -11.39 -19.11 6.12
N SER A 44 -12.44 -19.26 5.36
CA SER A 44 -12.42 -19.10 3.91
C SER A 44 -11.98 -17.65 3.66
N THR A 45 -10.67 -17.47 3.50
CA THR A 45 -10.11 -16.21 3.09
C THR A 45 -10.54 -15.97 1.67
N GLN A 46 -11.59 -15.17 1.48
CA GLN A 46 -11.88 -14.68 0.15
C GLN A 46 -10.63 -13.98 -0.34
N ASP A 47 -10.02 -14.55 -1.39
CA ASP A 47 -8.81 -13.99 -1.95
C ASP A 47 -9.12 -12.58 -2.48
N LYS A 48 -8.47 -11.55 -1.91
CA LYS A 48 -8.66 -10.15 -2.32
C LYS A 48 -8.46 -9.96 -3.82
N TYR A 49 -7.68 -10.81 -4.44
CA TYR A 49 -7.40 -10.77 -5.88
C TYR A 49 -8.58 -11.23 -6.76
N THR A 50 -9.65 -11.72 -6.18
CA THR A 50 -10.92 -12.00 -6.92
C THR A 50 -11.81 -10.77 -7.04
N LEU A 51 -11.53 -9.71 -6.26
CA LEU A 51 -12.30 -8.47 -6.30
C LEU A 51 -12.04 -7.71 -7.61
N LYS A 52 -13.13 -7.28 -8.25
CA LYS A 52 -13.09 -6.52 -9.49
C LYS A 52 -14.22 -5.52 -9.55
N ILE A 53 -13.90 -4.27 -9.85
CA ILE A 53 -14.87 -3.23 -10.17
C ILE A 53 -15.44 -3.55 -11.55
N PRO A 54 -16.76 -3.60 -11.72
CA PRO A 54 -17.37 -3.81 -13.03
C PRO A 54 -16.85 -2.81 -14.07
N ASN A 55 -16.35 -3.30 -15.20
CA ASN A 55 -15.69 -2.50 -16.26
C ASN A 55 -14.49 -1.64 -15.79
N GLY A 56 -14.07 -1.83 -14.56
CA GLY A 56 -13.01 -1.08 -13.90
C GLY A 56 -11.77 -1.92 -13.57
N LEU A 57 -11.05 -1.50 -12.53
CA LEU A 57 -9.84 -2.17 -12.06
C LEU A 57 -10.16 -3.47 -11.32
N ALA A 58 -9.29 -4.46 -11.50
CA ALA A 58 -9.29 -5.66 -10.67
C ALA A 58 -8.18 -5.55 -9.61
N PHE A 59 -8.43 -6.01 -8.40
CA PHE A 59 -7.42 -6.04 -7.34
C PHE A 59 -6.18 -6.83 -7.77
N SER A 60 -6.38 -7.89 -8.58
CA SER A 60 -5.31 -8.73 -9.12
C SER A 60 -4.31 -7.98 -9.99
N GLU A 61 -4.69 -6.85 -10.60
CA GLU A 61 -3.79 -6.02 -11.41
C GLU A 61 -2.69 -5.36 -10.55
N PHE A 62 -2.87 -5.36 -9.22
CA PHE A 62 -1.97 -4.74 -8.23
C PHE A 62 -1.28 -5.76 -7.34
N LYS A 63 -1.25 -7.03 -7.75
CA LYS A 63 -0.60 -8.09 -6.98
C LYS A 63 0.83 -7.71 -6.63
N GLY A 64 1.17 -7.83 -5.33
CA GLY A 64 2.50 -7.48 -4.80
C GLY A 64 2.69 -5.99 -4.50
N TYR A 65 1.62 -5.17 -4.52
CA TYR A 65 1.70 -3.73 -4.26
C TYR A 65 2.31 -3.40 -2.89
N GLU A 66 2.18 -4.27 -1.92
CA GLU A 66 2.74 -4.10 -0.58
C GLU A 66 4.28 -4.00 -0.60
N GLY A 67 4.92 -4.59 -1.61
CA GLY A 67 6.37 -4.53 -1.81
C GLY A 67 6.84 -3.41 -2.73
N TRP A 68 5.95 -2.51 -3.19
CA TRP A 68 6.36 -1.40 -4.06
C TRP A 68 7.09 -0.31 -3.30
N SER A 69 7.83 0.52 -4.03
CA SER A 69 8.56 1.63 -3.43
C SER A 69 7.63 2.73 -2.93
N VAL A 70 7.91 3.24 -1.74
CA VAL A 70 7.17 4.39 -1.18
C VAL A 70 7.46 5.62 -2.04
N ILE A 71 6.43 6.30 -2.51
CA ILE A 71 6.50 7.62 -3.16
C ILE A 71 6.45 8.71 -2.10
N SER A 72 5.46 8.63 -1.22
CA SER A 72 5.18 9.64 -0.21
C SER A 72 4.41 9.05 0.96
N LEU A 73 4.39 9.77 2.06
CA LEU A 73 3.54 9.53 3.20
C LEU A 73 2.61 10.74 3.38
N SER A 74 1.42 10.52 3.89
CA SER A 74 0.52 11.61 4.26
C SER A 74 -0.19 11.33 5.57
N HIS A 75 -0.48 12.41 6.30
CA HIS A 75 -1.29 12.40 7.49
C HIS A 75 -2.37 13.46 7.32
N ASN A 76 -3.62 13.06 7.33
CA ASN A 76 -4.76 13.96 7.18
C ASN A 76 -5.87 13.57 8.16
N GLY A 77 -6.09 14.43 9.15
CA GLY A 77 -7.05 14.16 10.21
C GLY A 77 -6.66 12.90 10.99
N ASP A 78 -7.59 11.94 11.01
CA ASP A 78 -7.44 10.65 11.70
C ASP A 78 -6.86 9.54 10.80
N LYS A 79 -6.34 9.88 9.62
CA LYS A 79 -5.81 8.91 8.66
C LYS A 79 -4.32 9.13 8.38
N LEU A 80 -3.57 8.04 8.45
CA LEU A 80 -2.23 7.92 7.88
C LEU A 80 -2.30 7.20 6.55
N ALA A 81 -1.50 7.60 5.58
CA ALA A 81 -1.40 6.87 4.33
C ALA A 81 0.04 6.75 3.82
N ALA A 82 0.33 5.60 3.23
CA ALA A 82 1.51 5.38 2.40
C ALA A 82 1.11 5.31 0.94
N ILE A 83 1.77 6.10 0.11
CA ILE A 83 1.59 6.10 -1.33
C ILE A 83 2.77 5.36 -1.94
N LEU A 84 2.47 4.26 -2.63
CA LEU A 84 3.44 3.35 -3.21
C LEU A 84 3.35 3.41 -4.74
N GLY A 85 4.48 3.17 -5.42
CA GLY A 85 4.53 3.07 -6.88
C GLY A 85 5.26 1.82 -7.34
N ASN A 86 4.75 1.23 -8.42
CA ASN A 86 5.45 0.13 -9.08
C ASN A 86 6.75 0.62 -9.77
N PRO A 87 7.63 -0.27 -10.23
CA PRO A 87 8.88 0.14 -10.88
C PRO A 87 8.68 1.14 -12.03
N VAL A 88 7.66 0.94 -12.88
CA VAL A 88 7.34 1.85 -14.00
C VAL A 88 7.05 3.26 -13.50
N MET A 89 6.26 3.40 -12.44
CA MET A 89 5.93 4.69 -11.83
C MET A 89 7.17 5.36 -11.23
N ILE A 90 7.98 4.60 -10.52
CA ILE A 90 9.19 5.12 -9.86
C ILE A 90 10.22 5.57 -10.90
N ASP A 91 10.42 4.79 -11.95
CA ASP A 91 11.37 5.15 -13.01
C ASP A 91 10.91 6.40 -13.77
N ALA A 92 9.60 6.55 -14.00
CA ALA A 92 9.04 7.77 -14.57
C ALA A 92 9.35 9.01 -13.69
N TYR A 93 9.17 8.93 -12.40
CA TYR A 93 9.53 10.02 -11.48
C TYR A 93 11.03 10.38 -11.55
N LYS A 94 11.90 9.38 -11.62
CA LYS A 94 13.36 9.61 -11.74
C LYS A 94 13.75 10.35 -13.03
N THR A 95 12.93 10.26 -14.09
CA THR A 95 13.13 11.03 -15.33
C THR A 95 12.52 12.43 -15.29
N GLY A 96 11.95 12.82 -14.14
CA GLY A 96 11.37 14.15 -13.94
C GLY A 96 9.87 14.26 -14.28
N ILE A 97 9.20 13.16 -14.58
CA ILE A 97 7.75 13.13 -14.80
C ILE A 97 7.06 13.28 -13.42
N PRO A 98 5.98 14.05 -13.32
CA PRO A 98 5.29 14.86 -14.34
C PRO A 98 5.83 16.30 -14.43
N GLY A 99 6.86 16.65 -13.65
CA GLY A 99 7.41 18.01 -13.57
C GLY A 99 7.95 18.53 -14.90
N ASN A 100 8.35 17.65 -15.80
CA ASN A 100 8.80 17.99 -17.15
C ASN A 100 7.65 18.12 -18.19
N GLY A 101 6.39 18.08 -17.74
CA GLY A 101 5.20 18.19 -18.59
C GLY A 101 4.85 16.93 -19.38
N LYS A 102 5.60 15.83 -19.20
CA LYS A 102 5.29 14.55 -19.84
C LYS A 102 4.31 13.73 -19.00
N PRO A 103 3.41 12.97 -19.63
CA PRO A 103 2.54 12.05 -18.90
C PRO A 103 3.31 10.82 -18.39
N PHE A 104 2.78 10.17 -17.38
CA PHE A 104 3.27 8.86 -16.97
C PHE A 104 3.04 7.83 -18.07
N PRO A 105 3.95 6.88 -18.25
CA PRO A 105 3.79 5.83 -19.25
C PRO A 105 2.68 4.84 -18.85
N ASP A 106 2.07 4.20 -19.84
CA ASP A 106 1.14 3.11 -19.61
C ASP A 106 1.82 1.99 -18.79
N GLY A 107 1.06 1.39 -17.86
CA GLY A 107 1.58 0.45 -16.90
C GLY A 107 2.12 1.08 -15.59
N ALA A 108 2.19 2.41 -15.49
CA ALA A 108 2.44 3.07 -14.21
C ALA A 108 1.29 2.79 -13.24
N LYS A 109 1.61 2.36 -12.03
CA LYS A 109 0.63 2.00 -10.99
C LYS A 109 0.96 2.64 -9.67
N MET A 110 -0.07 3.04 -8.95
CA MET A 110 0.02 3.54 -7.58
C MET A 110 -0.94 2.78 -6.67
N ALA A 111 -0.51 2.61 -5.43
CA ALA A 111 -1.35 2.12 -4.34
C ALA A 111 -1.25 3.12 -3.19
N LYS A 112 -2.39 3.57 -2.67
CA LYS A 112 -2.44 4.40 -1.47
C LYS A 112 -3.14 3.61 -0.39
N ILE A 113 -2.37 3.17 0.61
CA ILE A 113 -2.87 2.40 1.73
C ILE A 113 -3.19 3.36 2.86
N HIS A 114 -4.41 3.31 3.37
CA HIS A 114 -4.85 4.12 4.51
C HIS A 114 -4.99 3.28 5.77
N TRP A 115 -4.59 3.87 6.88
CA TRP A 115 -4.82 3.36 8.23
C TRP A 115 -5.46 4.44 9.09
N ASN A 116 -6.26 4.04 10.07
CA ASN A 116 -6.61 4.91 11.17
C ASN A 116 -5.33 5.30 11.92
N ALA A 117 -5.10 6.57 12.13
CA ALA A 117 -3.94 7.05 12.87
C ALA A 117 -4.09 6.67 14.35
N LYS A 118 -3.02 6.19 14.96
CA LYS A 118 -2.96 5.81 16.37
C LYS A 118 -1.75 6.47 17.02
N VAL A 119 -1.94 7.11 18.17
CA VAL A 119 -0.83 7.55 19.00
C VAL A 119 -0.28 6.33 19.77
N ASP A 120 1.00 6.06 19.64
CA ASP A 120 1.67 5.03 20.42
C ASP A 120 2.36 5.64 21.63
N SER A 121 1.63 5.65 22.76
CA SER A 121 2.12 6.20 24.01
C SER A 121 3.16 5.31 24.71
N SER A 122 3.42 4.11 24.20
CA SER A 122 4.47 3.21 24.72
C SER A 122 5.86 3.59 24.21
N GLU A 123 5.94 4.37 23.13
CA GLU A 123 7.20 4.82 22.56
C GLU A 123 7.57 6.25 23.02
N PRO A 124 8.87 6.53 23.19
CA PRO A 124 9.34 7.89 23.50
C PRO A 124 8.86 8.91 22.45
N GLY A 125 8.22 9.99 22.91
CA GLY A 125 7.67 11.03 22.04
C GLY A 125 6.26 10.74 21.53
N ALA A 126 5.66 9.62 21.94
CA ALA A 126 4.29 9.23 21.57
C ALA A 126 3.99 9.43 20.08
N PRO A 127 4.73 8.75 19.17
CA PRO A 127 4.57 8.96 17.75
C PRO A 127 3.18 8.55 17.26
N THR A 128 2.74 9.19 16.18
CA THR A 128 1.55 8.73 15.45
C THR A 128 1.95 7.62 14.48
N VAL A 129 1.36 6.46 14.65
CA VAL A 129 1.66 5.23 13.90
C VAL A 129 0.41 4.70 13.17
N PRO A 130 0.58 3.84 12.16
CA PRO A 130 -0.53 3.13 11.56
C PRO A 130 -1.26 2.26 12.58
N GLY A 131 -2.57 2.45 12.70
CA GLY A 131 -3.46 1.58 13.45
C GLY A 131 -4.15 0.56 12.54
N THR A 132 -5.46 0.39 12.71
CA THR A 132 -6.25 -0.51 11.85
C THR A 132 -6.25 -0.03 10.41
N GLN A 133 -6.02 -0.92 9.46
CA GLN A 133 -6.15 -0.63 8.04
C GLN A 133 -7.60 -0.21 7.72
N HIS A 134 -7.76 0.80 6.90
CA HIS A 134 -9.05 1.35 6.50
C HIS A 134 -9.41 0.94 5.07
N ASP A 135 -8.53 1.23 4.11
CA ASP A 135 -8.74 0.92 2.70
C ASP A 135 -7.42 0.87 1.93
N VAL A 136 -7.53 0.58 0.65
CA VAL A 136 -6.49 0.82 -0.35
C VAL A 136 -7.12 1.39 -1.61
N ASP A 137 -6.56 2.52 -2.07
CA ASP A 137 -6.91 3.13 -3.35
C ASP A 137 -5.85 2.81 -4.40
N PHE A 138 -6.30 2.46 -5.58
CA PHE A 138 -5.42 2.15 -6.71
C PHE A 138 -5.61 3.11 -7.87
N MET A 139 -4.49 3.39 -8.56
CA MET A 139 -4.46 4.05 -9.86
C MET A 139 -3.65 3.22 -10.85
N LEU A 140 -4.13 3.10 -12.08
CA LEU A 140 -3.43 2.45 -13.19
C LEU A 140 -3.46 3.37 -14.42
N LYS A 141 -2.30 3.66 -14.98
CA LYS A 141 -2.18 4.33 -16.29
C LYS A 141 -2.36 3.31 -17.41
N ASP A 142 -3.41 3.50 -18.20
CA ASP A 142 -3.68 2.78 -19.44
C ASP A 142 -4.46 3.74 -20.36
N SER A 143 -3.72 4.38 -21.26
CA SER A 143 -4.25 5.46 -22.11
C SER A 143 -5.33 4.99 -23.07
N LYS A 144 -5.37 3.70 -23.41
CA LYS A 144 -6.38 3.12 -24.30
C LYS A 144 -7.65 2.76 -23.53
N ARG A 145 -7.49 2.11 -22.37
CA ARG A 145 -8.61 1.64 -21.54
C ARG A 145 -9.35 2.78 -20.86
N PHE A 146 -8.64 3.84 -20.49
CA PHE A 146 -9.17 4.95 -19.68
C PHE A 146 -9.04 6.31 -20.39
N ALA A 147 -9.24 6.33 -21.71
CA ALA A 147 -9.05 7.54 -22.53
C ALA A 147 -9.87 8.75 -22.05
N ASP A 148 -11.09 8.53 -21.55
CA ASP A 148 -12.01 9.56 -21.09
C ASP A 148 -11.78 10.01 -19.63
N SER A 149 -10.82 9.42 -18.94
CA SER A 149 -10.36 9.82 -17.58
C SER A 149 -8.87 10.17 -17.54
N GLY A 150 -8.36 10.78 -18.61
CA GLY A 150 -6.96 11.20 -18.70
C GLY A 150 -5.98 10.03 -18.81
N GLY A 151 -6.46 8.86 -19.20
CA GLY A 151 -5.67 7.63 -19.27
C GLY A 151 -5.50 6.93 -17.93
N TRP A 152 -6.20 7.36 -16.87
CA TRP A 152 -6.10 6.77 -15.54
C TRP A 152 -7.37 6.06 -15.13
N GLY A 153 -7.24 4.80 -14.72
CA GLY A 153 -8.25 4.08 -13.97
C GLY A 153 -8.03 4.23 -12.46
N TYR A 154 -9.13 4.27 -11.72
CA TYR A 154 -9.16 4.44 -10.27
C TYR A 154 -9.95 3.31 -9.63
N GLY A 155 -9.62 2.92 -8.42
CA GLY A 155 -10.37 1.91 -7.68
C GLY A 155 -10.10 2.01 -6.20
N ALA A 156 -11.17 1.90 -5.40
CA ALA A 156 -11.10 1.88 -3.95
C ALA A 156 -11.59 0.53 -3.42
N PHE A 157 -10.86 -0.02 -2.45
CA PHE A 157 -11.18 -1.28 -1.80
C PHE A 157 -11.08 -1.10 -0.29
N GLU A 158 -12.21 -1.21 0.39
CA GLU A 158 -12.30 -1.07 1.83
C GLU A 158 -11.85 -2.33 2.54
N TYR A 159 -11.18 -2.15 3.67
CA TYR A 159 -10.77 -3.23 4.54
C TYR A 159 -11.72 -3.37 5.72
N GLU A 160 -12.33 -4.52 5.85
CA GLU A 160 -13.21 -4.85 6.96
C GLU A 160 -12.41 -5.54 8.07
N ALA A 161 -12.06 -4.81 9.10
CA ALA A 161 -11.22 -5.29 10.19
C ALA A 161 -11.80 -6.51 10.93
N ALA A 162 -13.13 -6.60 11.04
CA ALA A 162 -13.80 -7.70 11.73
C ALA A 162 -13.62 -9.04 11.02
N SER A 163 -13.58 -9.02 9.69
CA SER A 163 -13.40 -10.24 8.86
C SER A 163 -11.98 -10.42 8.35
N GLY A 164 -11.15 -9.38 8.42
CA GLY A 164 -9.81 -9.37 7.82
C GLY A 164 -9.84 -9.38 6.28
N LYS A 165 -10.94 -8.94 5.67
CA LYS A 165 -11.16 -9.03 4.22
C LYS A 165 -11.27 -7.66 3.57
N PHE A 166 -10.96 -7.62 2.28
CA PHE A 166 -11.29 -6.48 1.44
C PHE A 166 -12.66 -6.67 0.77
N ARG A 167 -13.32 -5.56 0.51
CA ARG A 167 -14.53 -5.47 -0.32
C ARG A 167 -14.40 -4.28 -1.26
N LEU A 168 -15.26 -4.20 -2.26
CA LEU A 168 -15.39 -2.97 -3.06
C LEU A 168 -15.87 -1.85 -2.16
N ALA A 169 -15.32 -0.63 -2.32
CA ALA A 169 -15.83 0.54 -1.65
C ALA A 169 -17.26 0.84 -2.09
N ASP A 170 -18.00 1.55 -1.25
CA ASP A 170 -19.39 1.91 -1.56
C ASP A 170 -19.48 2.70 -2.85
N LEU A 171 -20.36 2.28 -3.75
CA LEU A 171 -20.58 2.92 -5.05
C LEU A 171 -21.35 4.24 -4.95
N THR A 172 -21.84 4.59 -3.77
CA THR A 172 -22.55 5.85 -3.50
C THR A 172 -21.62 7.01 -3.15
N ASP A 173 -20.32 6.76 -2.95
CA ASP A 173 -19.34 7.78 -2.68
C ASP A 173 -19.33 8.88 -3.76
N LYS A 174 -19.01 10.11 -3.35
CA LYS A 174 -18.92 11.24 -4.27
C LYS A 174 -17.47 11.72 -4.38
N PRO A 175 -16.81 11.56 -5.53
CA PRO A 175 -17.32 10.93 -6.76
C PRO A 175 -17.53 9.42 -6.56
N PRO A 176 -18.59 8.85 -7.14
CA PRO A 176 -18.86 7.42 -6.98
C PRO A 176 -17.76 6.59 -7.58
N GLN A 177 -17.49 5.41 -7.01
CA GLN A 177 -16.49 4.49 -7.56
C GLN A 177 -16.84 4.11 -9.01
N GLY A 178 -18.12 4.01 -9.31
CA GLY A 178 -18.60 3.72 -10.65
C GLY A 178 -18.26 2.31 -11.14
N ASN A 179 -18.71 2.05 -12.36
CA ASN A 179 -18.51 0.78 -13.04
C ASN A 179 -17.46 0.88 -14.17
N ASP A 180 -16.65 1.96 -14.19
CA ASP A 180 -15.79 2.30 -15.30
C ASP A 180 -14.40 2.82 -14.85
N ALA A 181 -14.05 2.59 -13.59
CA ALA A 181 -12.79 2.99 -12.98
C ALA A 181 -12.55 4.53 -12.95
N LYS A 182 -13.61 5.32 -12.77
CA LYS A 182 -13.53 6.80 -12.69
C LYS A 182 -13.69 7.37 -11.28
N CYS A 183 -13.70 6.57 -10.23
CA CYS A 183 -14.03 7.01 -8.87
C CYS A 183 -13.18 8.19 -8.37
N GLY A 184 -11.93 8.25 -8.70
CA GLY A 184 -11.03 9.36 -8.33
C GLY A 184 -10.94 10.50 -9.34
N PHE A 185 -11.48 10.33 -10.54
CA PHE A 185 -11.20 11.23 -11.66
C PHE A 185 -11.59 12.68 -11.37
N THR A 186 -12.78 12.93 -10.81
CA THR A 186 -13.23 14.29 -10.52
C THR A 186 -12.27 15.04 -9.61
N CYS A 187 -11.79 14.41 -8.53
CA CYS A 187 -10.82 15.00 -7.62
C CYS A 187 -9.46 15.21 -8.31
N HIS A 188 -8.98 14.19 -9.04
CA HIS A 188 -7.67 14.22 -9.69
C HIS A 188 -7.59 15.18 -10.89
N THR A 189 -8.73 15.58 -11.46
CA THR A 189 -8.80 16.61 -12.51
C THR A 189 -8.21 17.96 -12.05
N SER A 190 -8.24 18.26 -10.76
CA SER A 190 -7.64 19.48 -10.20
C SER A 190 -6.11 19.57 -10.42
N VAL A 191 -5.46 18.44 -10.68
CA VAL A 191 -4.01 18.31 -10.93
C VAL A 191 -3.72 17.72 -12.32
N LYS A 192 -4.60 17.94 -13.30
CA LYS A 192 -4.41 17.46 -14.68
C LYS A 192 -3.08 17.90 -15.31
N ASN A 193 -2.55 19.04 -14.90
CA ASN A 193 -1.25 19.56 -15.33
C ASN A 193 -0.06 18.75 -14.81
N LYS A 194 -0.30 17.85 -13.81
CA LYS A 194 0.66 16.86 -13.31
C LYS A 194 0.25 15.45 -13.71
N ASP A 195 -0.39 15.30 -14.84
CA ASP A 195 -0.95 14.04 -15.32
C ASP A 195 -1.83 13.35 -14.25
N TYR A 196 -2.69 14.13 -13.58
CA TYR A 196 -3.66 13.67 -12.57
C TYR A 196 -3.04 13.06 -11.31
N VAL A 197 -1.76 13.34 -11.00
CA VAL A 197 -1.08 12.78 -9.83
C VAL A 197 -0.75 13.88 -8.83
N PHE A 198 -1.28 13.79 -7.61
CA PHE A 198 -1.06 14.76 -6.53
C PHE A 198 0.35 14.71 -5.96
N THR A 199 0.90 13.52 -5.84
CA THR A 199 2.14 13.28 -5.10
C THR A 199 3.37 13.66 -5.91
N ASN A 200 4.37 14.19 -5.19
CA ASN A 200 5.71 14.38 -5.71
C ASN A 200 6.61 13.27 -5.15
N TYR A 201 7.57 12.82 -5.93
CA TYR A 201 8.62 11.91 -5.48
C TYR A 201 9.75 12.73 -4.88
N GLY A 202 9.91 12.64 -3.56
CA GLY A 202 10.91 13.40 -2.83
C GLY A 202 12.35 12.94 -3.10
N SER A 203 13.32 13.81 -2.79
CA SER A 203 14.74 13.47 -2.79
C SER A 203 15.03 12.33 -1.81
N ARG A 204 15.96 11.43 -2.18
CA ARG A 204 16.36 10.26 -1.37
C ARG A 204 17.85 10.04 -1.48
#